data_d579c9e6473d45332f9c1dbe835d0b75
#
_entry.id   d579c9e6473d45332f9c1dbe835d0b75
#
_cell.length_a   1.000
_cell.length_b   1.000
_cell.length_c   1.000
_cell.angle_alpha   90.00
_cell.angle_beta   90.00
_cell.angle_gamma   90.00
#
_symmetry.space_group_name_H-M   'P 1'
#
loop_
_entity.id
_entity.type
_entity.pdbx_description
1 polymer ?
#
loop_
_entity_poly.entity_id
_entity_poly.type
_entity_poly.pdbx_seq_one_letter_code
_entity_poly.pdbx_strand_id
1 'polypeptide(L)'
;MPASKTAGSVTRDEASAIFAREGCSEPRPWGGAPGDRFGRHEHRRAKVLFCLEGSIVFHTDEGDLALEAGDRLDLPARTPHAATVGTAGCACVEAWGP
;
A
#
# COMPACT_ATOMS: atom_id res chain seq x y z
N MET A 1 -11.98 11.75 -0.14
CA MET A 1 -10.52 11.98 -0.28
C MET A 1 -9.97 10.99 -1.28
N PRO A 2 -9.15 11.38 -2.25
CA PRO A 2 -8.53 10.44 -3.16
C PRO A 2 -7.44 9.62 -2.47
N ALA A 3 -7.10 8.50 -3.08
CA ALA A 3 -5.92 7.75 -2.69
C ALA A 3 -4.68 8.63 -2.86
N SER A 4 -3.69 8.44 -2.03
CA SER A 4 -2.47 9.23 -2.09
C SER A 4 -1.24 8.41 -1.76
N LYS A 5 -0.11 8.85 -2.34
CA LYS A 5 1.20 8.29 -2.07
C LYS A 5 2.04 9.32 -1.34
N THR A 6 2.79 8.88 -0.33
CA THR A 6 3.79 9.70 0.35
C THR A 6 5.14 9.01 0.20
N ALA A 7 6.08 9.68 -0.46
CA ALA A 7 7.44 9.17 -0.63
C ALA A 7 8.18 9.18 0.71
N GLY A 8 9.02 8.17 0.92
CA GLY A 8 9.76 8.07 2.17
C GLY A 8 10.76 6.93 2.17
N SER A 9 11.26 6.63 3.36
CA SER A 9 12.24 5.56 3.57
C SER A 9 11.89 4.70 4.79
N VAL A 10 10.60 4.43 4.96
CA VAL A 10 10.09 3.74 6.15
C VAL A 10 10.48 2.26 6.14
N THR A 11 11.02 1.79 7.27
CA THR A 11 11.33 0.38 7.49
C THR A 11 10.13 -0.33 8.11
N ARG A 12 10.19 -1.67 8.20
CA ARG A 12 9.12 -2.47 8.80
C ARG A 12 8.82 -2.05 10.25
N ASP A 13 9.86 -1.85 11.06
CA ASP A 13 9.67 -1.47 12.46
C ASP A 13 9.05 -0.08 12.57
N GLU A 14 9.50 0.85 11.73
CA GLU A 14 8.93 2.19 11.69
C GLU A 14 7.48 2.16 11.24
N ALA A 15 7.14 1.32 10.25
CA ALA A 15 5.77 1.16 9.80
C ALA A 15 4.86 0.66 10.90
N SER A 16 5.31 -0.33 11.67
CA SER A 16 4.54 -0.87 12.80
C SER A 16 4.26 0.20 13.84
N ALA A 17 5.26 1.03 14.16
CA ALA A 17 5.09 2.13 15.11
C ALA A 17 4.10 3.18 14.57
N ILE A 18 4.16 3.47 13.28
CA ILE A 18 3.24 4.41 12.64
C ILE A 18 1.80 3.89 12.70
N PHE A 19 1.58 2.62 12.35
CA PHE A 19 0.25 2.02 12.42
C PHE A 19 -0.33 2.11 13.83
N ALA A 20 0.45 1.77 14.85
CA ALA A 20 0.00 1.84 16.23
C ALA A 20 -0.36 3.27 16.63
N ARG A 21 0.49 4.23 16.27
CA ARG A 21 0.27 5.65 16.59
C ARG A 21 -0.96 6.22 15.89
N GLU A 22 -1.27 5.74 14.69
CA GLU A 22 -2.43 6.21 13.94
C GLU A 22 -3.73 5.46 14.26
N GLY A 23 -3.68 4.50 15.17
CA GLY A 23 -4.86 3.74 15.56
C GLY A 23 -5.30 2.71 14.52
N CYS A 24 -4.38 2.26 13.68
CA CYS A 24 -4.66 1.24 12.68
C CYS A 24 -4.76 -0.16 13.31
N SER A 25 -5.31 -1.10 12.56
CA SER A 25 -5.36 -2.50 12.96
C SER A 25 -3.94 -3.09 13.03
N GLU A 26 -3.82 -4.32 13.51
CA GLU A 26 -2.55 -5.01 13.56
C GLU A 26 -1.96 -5.17 12.15
N PRO A 27 -0.66 -4.88 11.96
CA PRO A 27 -0.04 -4.96 10.64
C PRO A 27 -0.01 -6.38 10.09
N ARG A 28 -0.17 -6.51 8.78
CA ARG A 28 -0.10 -7.79 8.09
C ARG A 28 0.91 -7.68 6.94
N PRO A 29 1.82 -8.65 6.81
CA PRO A 29 2.71 -8.69 5.65
C PRO A 29 1.93 -9.06 4.40
N TRP A 30 2.37 -8.53 3.28
CA TRP A 30 1.75 -8.77 1.99
C TRP A 30 2.83 -8.64 0.91
N GLY A 31 2.70 -9.41 -0.17
CA GLY A 31 3.66 -9.33 -1.24
C GLY A 31 3.15 -9.90 -2.54
N GLY A 32 3.94 -9.70 -3.58
CA GLY A 32 3.64 -10.21 -4.91
C GLY A 32 4.91 -10.57 -5.67
N ALA A 33 4.77 -11.54 -6.58
CA ALA A 33 5.83 -11.93 -7.49
C ALA A 33 5.99 -10.91 -8.62
N PRO A 34 7.15 -10.88 -9.30
CA PRO A 34 7.35 -9.95 -10.41
C PRO A 34 6.22 -10.03 -11.44
N GLY A 35 5.63 -8.89 -11.76
CA GLY A 35 4.60 -8.77 -12.77
C GLY A 35 3.21 -9.22 -12.36
N ASP A 36 3.01 -9.66 -11.12
CA ASP A 36 1.67 -10.06 -10.64
C ASP A 36 0.68 -8.91 -10.80
N ARG A 37 -0.56 -9.26 -11.11
CA ARG A 37 -1.64 -8.29 -11.27
C ARG A 37 -2.78 -8.62 -10.32
N PHE A 38 -3.32 -7.58 -9.71
CA PHE A 38 -4.49 -7.67 -8.85
C PHE A 38 -5.62 -6.88 -9.51
N GLY A 39 -6.76 -7.55 -9.74
CA GLY A 39 -7.89 -6.94 -10.44
C GLY A 39 -8.57 -5.84 -9.64
N ARG A 40 -9.34 -5.02 -10.34
CA ARG A 40 -10.05 -3.90 -9.73
C ARG A 40 -10.99 -4.36 -8.63
N HIS A 41 -10.88 -3.76 -7.47
CA HIS A 41 -11.70 -4.03 -6.29
C HIS A 41 -11.68 -2.83 -5.35
N GLU A 42 -12.49 -2.88 -4.31
CA GLU A 42 -12.51 -1.86 -3.27
C GLU A 42 -12.70 -2.50 -1.90
N HIS A 43 -12.34 -1.79 -0.84
CA HIS A 43 -12.48 -2.25 0.53
C HIS A 43 -13.41 -1.32 1.29
N ARG A 44 -14.13 -1.87 2.28
CA ARG A 44 -15.04 -1.09 3.12
C ARG A 44 -14.34 -0.15 4.08
N ARG A 45 -13.09 -0.47 4.44
CA ARG A 45 -12.29 0.32 5.39
C ARG A 45 -11.13 0.96 4.67
N ALA A 46 -10.69 2.08 5.20
CA ALA A 46 -9.46 2.70 4.73
C ALA A 46 -8.29 1.75 4.98
N LYS A 47 -7.29 1.78 4.11
CA LYS A 47 -6.10 0.96 4.22
C LYS A 47 -4.87 1.84 4.13
N VAL A 48 -3.88 1.55 4.98
CA VAL A 48 -2.54 2.13 4.90
C VAL A 48 -1.57 1.02 4.57
N LEU A 49 -0.70 1.25 3.61
CA LEU A 49 0.27 0.26 3.15
C LEU A 49 1.64 0.93 2.98
N PHE A 50 2.69 0.23 3.39
CA PHE A 50 4.07 0.62 3.08
C PHE A 50 4.69 -0.42 2.18
N CYS A 51 5.34 0.03 1.10
CA CYS A 51 6.19 -0.83 0.29
C CYS A 51 7.55 -0.89 0.98
N LEU A 52 8.03 -2.09 1.31
CA LEU A 52 9.30 -2.27 2.01
C LEU A 52 10.42 -2.69 1.08
N GLU A 53 10.10 -3.45 0.04
CA GLU A 53 11.07 -3.93 -0.95
C GLU A 53 10.41 -3.98 -2.32
N GLY A 54 11.20 -3.77 -3.37
CA GLY A 54 10.71 -3.82 -4.74
C GLY A 54 9.84 -2.64 -5.11
N SER A 55 8.83 -2.88 -5.92
CA SER A 55 7.94 -1.83 -6.38
C SER A 55 6.56 -2.37 -6.76
N ILE A 56 5.56 -1.48 -6.74
CA ILE A 56 4.19 -1.82 -7.11
C ILE A 56 3.49 -0.54 -7.57
N VAL A 57 2.63 -0.66 -8.58
CA VAL A 57 1.82 0.46 -9.05
C VAL A 57 0.37 0.17 -8.71
N PHE A 58 -0.26 1.11 -8.03
CA PHE A 58 -1.71 1.06 -7.76
C PHE A 58 -2.42 1.91 -8.80
N HIS A 59 -3.38 1.31 -9.49
CA HIS A 59 -4.17 1.97 -10.54
C HIS A 59 -5.49 2.43 -9.94
N THR A 60 -5.71 3.73 -9.92
CA THR A 60 -6.96 4.31 -9.43
C THR A 60 -7.66 5.07 -10.55
N ASP A 61 -8.92 5.44 -10.33
CA ASP A 61 -9.68 6.22 -11.31
C ASP A 61 -9.08 7.61 -11.53
N GLU A 62 -8.24 8.08 -10.61
CA GLU A 62 -7.59 9.38 -10.70
C GLU A 62 -6.13 9.30 -11.16
N GLY A 63 -5.69 8.11 -11.53
CA GLY A 63 -4.33 7.87 -12.03
C GLY A 63 -3.58 6.82 -11.27
N ASP A 64 -2.35 6.58 -11.70
CA ASP A 64 -1.47 5.57 -11.12
C ASP A 64 -0.64 6.14 -9.98
N LEU A 65 -0.48 5.33 -8.94
CA LEU A 65 0.40 5.65 -7.81
C LEU A 65 1.50 4.59 -7.76
N ALA A 66 2.70 4.97 -8.18
CA ALA A 66 3.84 4.07 -8.23
C ALA A 66 4.60 4.14 -6.90
N LEU A 67 4.69 3.01 -6.20
CA LEU A 67 5.41 2.91 -4.93
C LEU A 67 6.73 2.18 -5.13
N GLU A 68 7.77 2.73 -4.53
CA GLU A 68 9.07 2.10 -4.37
C GLU A 68 9.31 1.81 -2.90
N ALA A 69 10.39 1.10 -2.58
CA ALA A 69 10.73 0.77 -1.20
C ALA A 69 10.77 2.03 -0.33
N GLY A 70 10.07 2.01 0.79
CA GLY A 70 9.96 3.12 1.72
C GLY A 70 8.72 4.01 1.55
N ASP A 71 7.99 3.86 0.45
CA ASP A 71 6.82 4.70 0.16
C ASP A 71 5.57 4.22 0.87
N ARG A 72 4.69 5.16 1.19
CA ARG A 72 3.40 4.92 1.84
C ARG A 72 2.25 5.15 0.87
N LEU A 73 1.25 4.27 0.95
CA LEU A 73 -0.02 4.42 0.24
C LEU A 73 -1.15 4.60 1.25
N ASP A 74 -2.01 5.57 1.00
CA ASP A 74 -3.26 5.76 1.73
C ASP A 74 -4.42 5.53 0.78
N LEU A 75 -5.24 4.51 1.07
CA LEU A 75 -6.45 4.21 0.32
C LEU A 75 -7.66 4.50 1.21
N PRO A 76 -8.40 5.57 0.93
CA PRO A 76 -9.65 5.81 1.66
C PRO A 76 -10.64 4.66 1.44
N ALA A 77 -11.58 4.48 2.36
CA ALA A 77 -12.60 3.46 2.22
C ALA A 77 -13.32 3.57 0.87
N ARG A 78 -13.64 2.43 0.28
CA ARG A 78 -14.39 2.31 -0.97
C ARG A 78 -13.74 3.00 -2.17
N THR A 79 -12.40 3.06 -2.19
CA THR A 79 -11.65 3.56 -3.35
C THR A 79 -11.37 2.41 -4.30
N PRO A 80 -11.96 2.38 -5.51
CA PRO A 80 -11.67 1.33 -6.48
C PRO A 80 -10.21 1.41 -6.92
N HIS A 81 -9.54 0.27 -6.94
CA HIS A 81 -8.14 0.20 -7.34
C HIS A 81 -7.78 -1.19 -7.86
N ALA A 82 -6.75 -1.21 -8.66
CA ALA A 82 -6.08 -2.43 -9.12
C ALA A 82 -4.59 -2.24 -8.85
N ALA A 83 -3.78 -3.24 -9.08
CA ALA A 83 -2.35 -3.12 -8.86
C ALA A 83 -1.55 -4.00 -9.81
N THR A 84 -0.33 -3.57 -10.12
CA THR A 84 0.65 -4.34 -10.89
C THR A 84 1.98 -4.31 -10.15
N VAL A 85 2.48 -5.47 -9.82
CA VAL A 85 3.78 -5.60 -9.13
C VAL A 85 4.90 -5.36 -10.13
N GLY A 86 5.95 -4.68 -9.69
CA GLY A 86 7.09 -4.36 -10.53
C GLY A 86 7.95 -5.58 -10.88
N THR A 87 8.99 -5.36 -11.69
CA THR A 87 9.82 -6.43 -12.26
C THR A 87 10.66 -7.17 -11.22
N ALA A 88 10.87 -6.61 -10.04
CA ALA A 88 11.62 -7.24 -8.94
C ALA A 88 10.69 -7.81 -7.86
N GLY A 89 9.37 -7.81 -8.08
CA GLY A 89 8.42 -8.19 -7.04
C GLY A 89 8.21 -7.07 -6.02
N CYS A 90 7.46 -7.36 -4.97
CA CYS A 90 7.33 -6.43 -3.86
C CYS A 90 7.08 -7.17 -2.54
N ALA A 91 7.52 -6.54 -1.46
CA ALA A 91 7.15 -6.93 -0.10
C ALA A 91 6.62 -5.70 0.60
N CYS A 92 5.41 -5.82 1.13
CA CYS A 92 4.69 -4.72 1.75
C CYS A 92 4.20 -5.11 3.14
N VAL A 93 3.78 -4.13 3.89
CA VAL A 93 3.06 -4.32 5.15
C VAL A 93 1.86 -3.39 5.13
N GLU A 94 0.71 -3.88 5.55
CA GLU A 94 -0.52 -3.09 5.51
C GLU A 94 -1.32 -3.23 6.79
N ALA A 95 -2.22 -2.27 7.01
CA ALA A 95 -3.16 -2.30 8.11
C ALA A 95 -4.43 -1.55 7.70
N TRP A 96 -5.54 -1.91 8.35
CA TRP A 96 -6.77 -1.15 8.17
C TRP A 96 -6.68 0.14 8.98
N GLY A 97 -7.19 1.22 8.40
CA GLY A 97 -7.31 2.49 9.11
C GLY A 97 -8.31 2.43 10.25
N PRO A 98 -8.29 3.40 11.14
CA PRO A 98 -9.20 3.48 12.28
C PRO A 98 -10.65 3.69 11.87
#